data_24723325b6efa4eed2c98ea8b81ba512
#
_entry.id   24723325b6efa4eed2c98ea8b81ba512
#
_cell.length_a   1.000
_cell.length_b   1.000
_cell.length_c   1.000
_cell.angle_alpha   90.00
_cell.angle_beta   90.00
_cell.angle_gamma   90.00
#
_symmetry.space_group_name_H-M   'P 1'
#
loop_
_entity.id
_entity.type
_entity.pdbx_description
1 polymer ?
#
loop_
_entity_poly.entity_id
_entity_poly.type
_entity_poly.pdbx_seq_one_letter_code
_entity_poly.pdbx_strand_id
1 'polypeptide(L)' 'MQLIQEAFIDCPWCGESFPTQIDTSAGDHDHIEDCTVCCSPILVSVECVPGEILSFDCNRP' A
#
# COMPACT_ATOMS: atom_id res chain seq x y z
N MET A 1 6.67 3.55 19.52
CA MET A 1 6.58 2.75 18.27
C MET A 1 5.59 3.39 17.32
N GLN A 2 5.97 3.49 16.05
CA GLN A 2 5.11 4.08 15.04
C GLN A 2 4.34 2.99 14.30
N LEU A 3 3.02 3.00 14.37
CA LEU A 3 2.20 2.00 13.71
C LEU A 3 1.92 2.34 12.24
N ILE A 4 1.93 3.63 11.91
CA ILE A 4 1.78 4.07 10.51
C ILE A 4 3.16 4.07 9.87
N GLN A 5 3.33 3.30 8.80
CA GLN A 5 4.59 3.18 8.08
C GLN A 5 4.45 3.75 6.68
N GLU A 6 5.48 4.45 6.22
CA GLU A 6 5.51 4.94 4.85
C GLU A 6 6.11 3.87 3.94
N ALA A 7 5.47 3.64 2.80
CA ALA A 7 5.95 2.70 1.80
C ALA A 7 5.71 3.27 0.41
N PHE A 8 6.55 2.87 -0.55
CA PHE A 8 6.36 3.25 -1.93
C PHE A 8 5.62 2.14 -2.64
N ILE A 9 4.50 2.48 -3.28
CA ILE A 9 3.73 1.52 -4.06
C ILE A 9 3.83 1.86 -5.54
N ASP A 10 3.71 0.83 -6.39
CA ASP A 10 3.77 0.98 -7.83
C ASP A 10 2.37 0.85 -8.41
N CYS A 11 2.00 1.81 -9.24
CA CYS A 11 0.72 1.76 -9.91
C CYS A 11 0.75 0.69 -11.01
N PRO A 12 -0.14 -0.31 -10.99
CA PRO A 12 -0.16 -1.33 -12.02
C PRO A 12 -0.75 -0.85 -13.35
N TRP A 13 -1.28 0.38 -13.38
CA TRP A 13 -1.88 0.96 -14.59
C TRP A 13 -0.90 1.85 -15.35
N CYS A 14 -0.25 2.79 -14.67
CA CYS A 14 0.64 3.76 -15.32
C CYS A 14 2.12 3.53 -15.02
N GLY A 15 2.45 2.66 -14.06
CA GLY A 15 3.83 2.33 -13.73
C GLY A 15 4.53 3.34 -12.82
N GLU A 16 3.82 4.34 -12.34
CA GLU A 16 4.42 5.35 -11.45
C GLU A 16 4.51 4.82 -10.03
N SER A 17 5.57 5.22 -9.31
CA SER A 17 5.73 4.91 -7.89
C SER A 17 5.46 6.16 -7.08
N PHE A 18 4.80 6.01 -5.94
CA PHE A 18 4.55 7.13 -5.04
C PHE A 18 4.46 6.65 -3.60
N PRO A 19 4.77 7.52 -2.62
CA PRO A 19 4.70 7.12 -1.23
C PRO A 19 3.26 7.06 -0.74
N THR A 20 2.98 6.08 0.12
CA THR A 20 1.71 5.99 0.81
C THR A 20 1.95 5.60 2.26
N GLN A 21 0.96 5.81 3.10
CA GLN A 21 1.03 5.42 4.50
C GLN A 21 0.21 4.17 4.72
N ILE A 22 0.80 3.20 5.39
CA ILE A 22 0.17 1.92 5.68
C ILE A 22 0.03 1.78 7.18
N ASP A 23 -1.21 1.53 7.64
CA ASP A 23 -1.50 1.31 9.05
C ASP A 23 -1.21 -0.15 9.36
N THR A 24 -0.19 -0.38 10.20
CA THR A 24 0.22 -1.74 10.57
C THR A 24 -0.47 -2.24 11.82
N SER A 25 -1.35 -1.44 12.42
CA SER A 25 -2.02 -1.84 13.68
C SER A 25 -3.04 -2.96 13.47
N ALA A 26 -3.58 -3.08 12.27
CA ALA A 26 -4.60 -4.08 11.95
C ALA A 26 -4.03 -5.43 11.52
N GLY A 27 -2.70 -5.55 11.37
CA GLY A 27 -2.09 -6.75 10.83
C GLY A 27 -2.31 -6.87 9.33
N ASP A 28 -2.34 -8.10 8.82
CA ASP A 28 -2.52 -8.35 7.39
C ASP A 28 -3.87 -7.82 6.91
N HIS A 29 -3.87 -7.08 5.81
CA HIS A 29 -5.09 -6.51 5.27
C HIS A 29 -4.92 -6.11 3.82
N ASP A 30 -6.07 -5.92 3.14
CA ASP A 30 -6.13 -5.39 1.78
C ASP A 30 -6.88 -4.08 1.81
N HIS A 31 -6.47 -3.14 0.96
CA HIS A 31 -7.22 -1.89 0.80
C HIS A 31 -7.04 -1.35 -0.62
N ILE A 32 -7.91 -0.41 -0.98
CA ILE A 32 -7.84 0.24 -2.30
C ILE A 32 -7.22 1.61 -2.13
N GLU A 33 -6.18 1.88 -2.92
CA GLU A 33 -5.55 3.18 -3.02
C GLU A 33 -5.82 3.77 -4.40
N ASP A 34 -5.92 5.09 -4.48
CA ASP A 34 -6.07 5.75 -5.76
C ASP A 34 -4.72 6.24 -6.23
N CYS A 35 -4.37 5.96 -7.48
CA CYS A 35 -3.15 6.48 -8.08
C CYS A 35 -3.26 8.00 -8.19
N THR A 36 -2.20 8.70 -7.77
CA THR A 36 -2.19 10.17 -7.84
C THR A 36 -1.88 10.70 -9.23
N VAL A 37 -1.48 9.83 -10.15
CA VAL A 37 -1.11 10.20 -11.52
C VAL A 37 -2.25 9.90 -12.49
N CYS A 38 -2.73 8.65 -12.52
CA CYS A 38 -3.77 8.25 -13.48
C CYS A 38 -5.14 8.10 -12.83
N CYS A 39 -5.25 8.27 -11.53
CA CYS A 39 -6.50 8.21 -10.76
C CYS A 39 -7.21 6.86 -10.83
N SER A 40 -6.48 5.79 -11.16
CA SER A 40 -7.04 4.45 -11.23
C SER A 40 -6.93 3.74 -9.88
N PRO A 41 -7.86 2.84 -9.54
CA PRO A 41 -7.81 2.13 -8.27
C PRO A 41 -6.69 1.08 -8.26
N ILE A 42 -6.04 0.96 -7.12
CA ILE A 42 -4.96 -0.01 -6.91
C ILE A 42 -5.34 -0.87 -5.71
N LEU A 43 -5.36 -2.18 -5.90
CA LEU A 43 -5.54 -3.10 -4.78
C LEU A 43 -4.19 -3.33 -4.11
N VAL A 44 -4.06 -2.89 -2.87
CA VAL A 44 -2.85 -3.06 -2.08
C VAL A 44 -3.09 -4.15 -1.05
N SER A 45 -2.34 -5.24 -1.15
CA SER A 45 -2.40 -6.36 -0.20
C SER A 45 -1.17 -6.26 0.70
N VAL A 46 -1.38 -6.17 2.00
CA VAL A 46 -0.31 -5.91 2.96
C VAL A 46 -0.19 -7.07 3.94
N GLU A 47 1.03 -7.55 4.14
CA GLU A 47 1.37 -8.45 5.24
C GLU A 47 2.25 -7.69 6.22
N CYS A 48 1.78 -7.53 7.45
CA CYS A 48 2.51 -6.76 8.43
C CYS A 48 2.21 -7.23 9.85
N VAL A 49 3.12 -6.84 10.76
CA VAL A 49 2.89 -6.91 12.20
C VAL A 49 2.89 -5.47 12.70
N PRO A 50 2.37 -5.20 13.92
CA PRO A 50 2.37 -3.82 14.41
C PRO A 50 3.76 -3.19 14.39
N GLY A 51 3.88 -2.08 13.69
CA GLY A 51 5.13 -1.34 13.57
C GLY A 51 6.07 -1.81 12.47
N GLU A 52 5.74 -2.88 11.73
CA GLU A 52 6.63 -3.40 10.69
C GLU A 52 5.85 -3.98 9.52
N ILE A 53 6.22 -3.60 8.32
CA ILE A 53 5.67 -4.16 7.08
C ILE A 53 6.58 -5.31 6.65
N LEU A 54 5.99 -6.51 6.49
CA LEU A 54 6.74 -7.69 6.07
C LEU A 54 6.78 -7.77 4.54
N SER A 55 5.64 -7.57 3.88
CA SER A 55 5.58 -7.49 2.42
C SER A 55 4.27 -6.83 2.00
N PHE A 56 4.23 -6.39 0.75
CA PHE A 56 2.99 -5.88 0.17
C PHE A 56 3.04 -6.03 -1.34
N ASP A 57 1.84 -6.13 -1.94
CA ASP A 57 1.66 -6.24 -3.39
C ASP A 57 0.66 -5.22 -3.86
N CYS A 58 0.86 -4.73 -5.08
CA CYS A 58 -0.03 -3.77 -5.73
C CYS A 58 -0.55 -4.42 -7.01
N ASN A 59 -1.88 -4.54 -7.12
CA ASN A 59 -2.51 -5.22 -8.24
C ASN A 59 -3.69 -4.39 -8.76
N ARG A 60 -4.10 -4.70 -9.97
CA ARG A 60 -5.35 -4.15 -10.52
C ARG A 60 -6.51 -4.92 -9.89
N PRO A 61 -7.48 -4.22 -9.33
CA PRO A 61 -8.63 -4.86 -8.70
C PRO A 61 -9.50 -5.60 -9.70
#